data_6a4395adae9c281cddad93a244c84090
#
_entry.id   6a4395adae9c281cddad93a244c84090
#
_cell.length_a   1.000
_cell.length_b   1.000
_cell.length_c   1.000
_cell.angle_alpha   90.00
_cell.angle_beta   90.00
_cell.angle_gamma   90.00
#
_symmetry.space_group_name_H-M   'P 1'
#
loop_
_entity.id
_entity.type
_entity.pdbx_description
1 polymer ?
#
loop_
_entity_poly.entity_id
_entity_poly.type
_entity_poly.pdbx_seq_one_letter_code
_entity_poly.pdbx_strand_id
1 'polypeptide(L)'
;MAKIFGPLLFGRGWCGYACWTAMVLDFLPYKQPQKPRKEKLGILRYVMFVLSLALVSGLFLMKMAHLEQIMFWLFLAGNTLYYIAGIALAFAFKDNRAFCKYLCPITVFLKPMSYFSLLRVHCDEDKCVHCGKCLRVCPMNVEVNKESRKRKNGTECILCYECTKVCPTKALH
;
A
#
# COMPACT_ATOMS: atom_id res chain seq x y z
N MET A 1 -6.08 -18.65 1.09
CA MET A 1 -4.86 -18.97 1.89
C MET A 1 -3.71 -17.99 1.61
N ALA A 2 -3.26 -17.77 0.36
CA ALA A 2 -2.12 -16.88 0.06
C ALA A 2 -2.27 -15.41 0.53
N LYS A 3 -3.47 -14.84 0.52
CA LYS A 3 -3.72 -13.46 0.97
C LYS A 3 -3.69 -13.29 2.50
N ILE A 4 -3.75 -14.36 3.26
CA ILE A 4 -3.67 -14.35 4.73
C ILE A 4 -2.25 -14.68 5.19
N PHE A 5 -1.67 -15.78 4.68
CA PHE A 5 -0.32 -16.19 5.05
C PHE A 5 0.79 -15.40 4.34
N GLY A 6 0.54 -14.96 3.09
CA GLY A 6 1.49 -14.12 2.36
C GLY A 6 1.95 -12.89 3.11
N PRO A 7 1.05 -12.08 3.69
CA PRO A 7 1.42 -10.89 4.47
C PRO A 7 2.21 -11.17 5.75
N LEU A 8 2.08 -12.35 6.35
CA LEU A 8 2.89 -12.76 7.50
C LEU A 8 4.34 -13.06 7.12
N LEU A 9 4.57 -13.57 5.91
CA LEU A 9 5.91 -13.86 5.40
C LEU A 9 6.53 -12.60 4.76
N PHE A 10 5.84 -12.03 3.79
CA PHE A 10 6.34 -10.97 2.89
C PHE A 10 5.80 -9.57 3.22
N GLY A 11 5.09 -9.40 4.33
CA GLY A 11 4.46 -8.13 4.67
C GLY A 11 3.54 -7.64 3.55
N ARG A 12 3.77 -6.42 3.07
CA ARG A 12 3.05 -5.85 1.91
C ARG A 12 3.76 -6.07 0.57
N GLY A 13 4.70 -7.02 0.48
CA GLY A 13 5.39 -7.35 -0.78
C GLY A 13 4.41 -7.69 -1.90
N TRP A 14 3.29 -8.35 -1.58
CA TRP A 14 2.22 -8.62 -2.55
C TRP A 14 1.70 -7.34 -3.25
N CYS A 15 1.59 -6.23 -2.51
CA CYS A 15 1.19 -4.94 -3.08
C CYS A 15 2.24 -4.34 -4.02
N GLY A 16 3.52 -4.75 -3.86
CA GLY A 16 4.61 -4.30 -4.72
C GLY A 16 4.70 -5.05 -6.05
N TYR A 17 4.35 -6.36 -6.05
CA TYR A 17 4.67 -7.24 -7.19
C TYR A 17 3.45 -7.87 -7.87
N ALA A 18 2.38 -8.15 -7.13
CA ALA A 18 1.26 -8.93 -7.64
C ALA A 18 -0.10 -8.22 -7.58
N CYS A 19 -0.15 -6.97 -7.13
CA CYS A 19 -1.40 -6.22 -7.08
C CYS A 19 -1.72 -5.63 -8.45
N TRP A 20 -2.83 -6.07 -9.05
CA TRP A 20 -3.29 -5.61 -10.36
C TRP A 20 -3.48 -4.08 -10.41
N THR A 21 -4.15 -3.50 -9.41
CA THR A 21 -4.37 -2.05 -9.35
C THR A 21 -3.05 -1.28 -9.28
N ALA A 22 -2.09 -1.78 -8.49
CA ALA A 22 -0.79 -1.16 -8.36
C ALA A 22 -0.01 -1.22 -9.67
N MET A 23 -0.10 -2.34 -10.41
CA MET A 23 0.54 -2.51 -11.71
C MET A 23 0.03 -1.48 -12.72
N VAL A 24 -1.29 -1.27 -12.80
CA VAL A 24 -1.88 -0.26 -13.70
C VAL A 24 -1.43 1.15 -13.31
N LEU A 25 -1.42 1.49 -12.02
CA LEU A 25 -0.98 2.81 -11.55
C LEU A 25 0.52 3.05 -11.74
N ASP A 26 1.35 2.01 -11.83
CA ASP A 26 2.78 2.15 -12.08
C ASP A 26 3.13 2.57 -13.52
N PHE A 27 2.19 2.54 -14.46
CA PHE A 27 2.35 3.14 -15.78
C PHE A 27 2.31 4.67 -15.75
N LEU A 28 1.83 5.28 -14.66
CA LEU A 28 1.81 6.72 -14.51
C LEU A 28 3.22 7.29 -14.26
N PRO A 29 3.49 8.55 -14.65
CA PRO A 29 4.84 9.12 -14.61
C PRO A 29 5.39 9.46 -13.21
N TYR A 30 4.59 9.33 -12.16
CA TYR A 30 4.94 9.76 -10.79
C TYR A 30 5.42 8.60 -9.91
N LYS A 31 6.44 7.85 -10.35
CA LYS A 31 6.98 6.69 -9.58
C LYS A 31 7.55 7.07 -8.21
N GLN A 32 8.10 8.27 -8.11
CA GLN A 32 8.62 8.79 -6.84
C GLN A 32 7.69 9.89 -6.33
N PRO A 33 7.24 9.81 -5.06
CA PRO A 33 6.35 10.80 -4.50
C PRO A 33 7.07 12.15 -4.39
N GLN A 34 6.49 13.18 -4.98
CA GLN A 34 7.04 14.54 -4.91
C GLN A 34 6.66 15.27 -3.62
N LYS A 35 5.62 14.78 -2.93
CA LYS A 35 5.11 15.39 -1.71
C LYS A 35 5.23 14.43 -0.52
N PRO A 36 5.47 14.95 0.68
CA PRO A 36 5.45 14.14 1.88
C PRO A 36 4.07 13.54 2.11
N ARG A 37 4.03 12.37 2.74
CA ARG A 37 2.78 11.68 3.07
C ARG A 37 1.95 12.51 4.05
N LYS A 38 0.67 12.71 3.74
CA LYS A 38 -0.32 13.31 4.64
C LYS A 38 -0.95 12.22 5.51
N GLU A 39 -0.54 12.14 6.77
CA GLU A 39 -0.97 11.07 7.69
C GLU A 39 -2.47 11.10 7.97
N LYS A 40 -3.06 12.30 8.10
CA LYS A 40 -4.49 12.50 8.35
C LYS A 40 -5.38 11.87 7.26
N LEU A 41 -4.93 11.90 5.99
CA LEU A 41 -5.65 11.27 4.88
C LEU A 41 -5.63 9.73 4.94
N GLY A 42 -4.71 9.14 5.70
CA GLY A 42 -4.66 7.69 5.91
C GLY A 42 -5.89 7.12 6.62
N ILE A 43 -6.70 7.96 7.28
CA ILE A 43 -7.95 7.53 7.91
C ILE A 43 -9.03 7.16 6.88
N LEU A 44 -8.95 7.75 5.67
CA LEU A 44 -9.92 7.53 4.60
C LEU A 44 -10.02 6.03 4.20
N ARG A 45 -8.92 5.28 4.25
CA ARG A 45 -8.93 3.84 3.98
C ARG A 45 -9.77 3.05 4.98
N TYR A 46 -9.80 3.47 6.25
CA TYR A 46 -10.63 2.81 7.28
C TYR A 46 -12.11 3.10 7.04
N VAL A 47 -12.43 4.34 6.66
CA VAL A 47 -13.79 4.74 6.29
C VAL A 47 -14.26 3.91 5.08
N MET A 48 -13.44 3.84 4.02
CA MET A 48 -13.76 3.03 2.84
C MET A 48 -13.90 1.54 3.15
N PHE A 49 -13.07 1.03 4.06
CA PHE A 49 -13.17 -0.35 4.52
C PHE A 49 -14.49 -0.62 5.25
N VAL A 50 -14.86 0.21 6.23
CA VAL A 50 -16.11 0.06 6.99
C VAL A 50 -17.31 0.19 6.05
N LEU A 51 -17.29 1.17 5.13
CA LEU A 51 -18.36 1.40 4.18
C LEU A 51 -18.55 0.21 3.23
N SER A 52 -17.46 -0.33 2.68
CA SER A 52 -17.51 -1.51 1.80
C SER A 52 -17.99 -2.76 2.56
N LEU A 53 -17.55 -2.94 3.80
CA LEU A 53 -17.98 -4.05 4.65
C LEU A 53 -19.47 -3.94 4.99
N ALA A 54 -19.93 -2.75 5.38
CA ALA A 54 -21.33 -2.50 5.69
C ALA A 54 -22.23 -2.73 4.47
N LEU A 55 -21.83 -2.29 3.29
CA LEU A 55 -22.57 -2.50 2.04
C LEU A 55 -22.70 -3.97 1.71
N VAL A 56 -21.60 -4.72 1.71
CA VAL A 56 -21.62 -6.15 1.39
C VAL A 56 -22.41 -6.93 2.43
N SER A 57 -22.21 -6.66 3.73
CA SER A 57 -22.95 -7.31 4.80
C SER A 57 -24.46 -7.02 4.73
N GLY A 58 -24.82 -5.77 4.41
CA GLY A 58 -26.23 -5.37 4.23
C GLY A 58 -26.91 -6.14 3.10
N LEU A 59 -26.24 -6.28 1.94
CA LEU A 59 -26.77 -7.05 0.81
C LEU A 59 -26.99 -8.54 1.16
N PHE A 60 -26.07 -9.13 1.92
CA PHE A 60 -26.20 -10.51 2.39
C PHE A 60 -27.37 -10.69 3.36
N LEU A 61 -27.56 -9.78 4.28
CA LEU A 61 -28.64 -9.83 5.27
C LEU A 61 -30.03 -9.63 4.64
N MET A 62 -30.13 -8.81 3.60
CA MET A 62 -31.38 -8.53 2.89
C MET A 62 -31.84 -9.69 2.00
N LYS A 63 -31.05 -10.77 1.86
CA LYS A 63 -31.38 -11.96 1.02
C LYS A 63 -32.01 -11.59 -0.34
N MET A 64 -31.40 -10.61 -1.02
CA MET A 64 -31.92 -10.09 -2.28
C MET A 64 -31.99 -11.18 -3.34
N ALA A 65 -33.12 -11.25 -4.07
CA ALA A 65 -33.22 -12.06 -5.27
C ALA A 65 -32.18 -11.55 -6.30
N HIS A 66 -31.51 -12.46 -7.01
CA HIS A 66 -30.46 -12.16 -7.98
C HIS A 66 -29.18 -11.53 -7.37
N LEU A 67 -28.82 -11.93 -6.13
CA LEU A 67 -27.65 -11.41 -5.44
C LEU A 67 -26.36 -11.52 -6.29
N GLU A 68 -26.18 -12.62 -7.01
CA GLU A 68 -24.99 -12.82 -7.88
C GLU A 68 -24.86 -11.76 -8.97
N GLN A 69 -25.97 -11.41 -9.62
CA GLN A 69 -25.99 -10.41 -10.68
C GLN A 69 -25.72 -8.99 -10.13
N ILE A 70 -26.30 -8.68 -8.97
CA ILE A 70 -26.05 -7.41 -8.27
C ILE A 70 -24.58 -7.30 -7.85
N MET A 71 -24.02 -8.35 -7.29
CA MET A 71 -22.61 -8.41 -6.87
C MET A 71 -21.66 -8.26 -8.07
N PHE A 72 -21.99 -8.84 -9.22
CA PHE A 72 -21.20 -8.67 -10.44
C PHE A 72 -21.16 -7.20 -10.90
N TRP A 73 -22.31 -6.53 -10.96
CA TRP A 73 -22.38 -5.13 -11.37
C TRP A 73 -21.71 -4.20 -10.35
N LEU A 74 -21.88 -4.47 -9.06
CA LEU A 74 -21.18 -3.72 -8.00
C LEU A 74 -19.68 -3.91 -8.07
N PHE A 75 -19.22 -5.12 -8.38
CA PHE A 75 -17.79 -5.39 -8.57
C PHE A 75 -17.24 -4.59 -9.77
N LEU A 76 -17.93 -4.60 -10.89
CA LEU A 76 -17.52 -3.89 -12.11
C LEU A 76 -17.49 -2.37 -11.87
N ALA A 77 -18.57 -1.82 -11.33
CA ALA A 77 -18.68 -0.39 -11.01
C ALA A 77 -17.67 0.03 -9.95
N GLY A 78 -17.48 -0.77 -8.90
CA GLY A 78 -16.53 -0.51 -7.84
C GLY A 78 -15.08 -0.50 -8.33
N ASN A 79 -14.70 -1.47 -9.18
CA ASN A 79 -13.36 -1.47 -9.79
C ASN A 79 -13.13 -0.25 -10.68
N THR A 80 -14.10 0.10 -11.52
CA THR A 80 -14.01 1.28 -12.39
C THR A 80 -13.83 2.55 -11.54
N LEU A 81 -14.64 2.71 -10.50
CA LEU A 81 -14.52 3.84 -9.57
C LEU A 81 -13.15 3.89 -8.88
N TYR A 82 -12.62 2.73 -8.46
CA TYR A 82 -11.30 2.66 -7.84
C TYR A 82 -10.18 3.05 -8.80
N TYR A 83 -10.26 2.68 -10.08
CA TYR A 83 -9.27 3.10 -11.07
C TYR A 83 -9.34 4.61 -11.33
N ILE A 84 -10.55 5.16 -11.50
CA ILE A 84 -10.74 6.60 -11.68
C ILE A 84 -10.20 7.36 -10.47
N ALA A 85 -10.57 6.96 -9.25
CA ALA A 85 -10.08 7.55 -8.02
C ALA A 85 -8.55 7.41 -7.88
N GLY A 86 -7.99 6.27 -8.25
CA GLY A 86 -6.56 6.00 -8.24
C GLY A 86 -5.78 6.94 -9.17
N ILE A 87 -6.25 7.10 -10.39
CA ILE A 87 -5.65 8.01 -11.38
C ILE A 87 -5.78 9.46 -10.92
N ALA A 88 -6.98 9.88 -10.47
CA ALA A 88 -7.21 11.23 -9.96
C ALA A 88 -6.28 11.57 -8.77
N LEU A 89 -6.14 10.65 -7.81
CA LEU A 89 -5.24 10.81 -6.67
C LEU A 89 -3.76 10.85 -7.10
N ALA A 90 -3.37 10.04 -8.09
CA ALA A 90 -2.00 10.03 -8.59
C ALA A 90 -1.62 11.39 -9.20
N PHE A 91 -2.48 12.00 -9.98
CA PHE A 91 -2.26 13.35 -10.53
C PHE A 91 -2.34 14.45 -9.47
N ALA A 92 -3.29 14.39 -8.54
CA ALA A 92 -3.45 15.38 -7.48
C ALA A 92 -2.26 15.42 -6.51
N PHE A 93 -1.73 14.25 -6.16
CA PHE A 93 -0.60 14.13 -5.23
C PHE A 93 0.75 13.97 -5.92
N LYS A 94 0.78 13.81 -7.25
CA LYS A 94 1.98 13.47 -8.04
C LYS A 94 2.69 12.23 -7.47
N ASP A 95 1.92 11.18 -7.25
CA ASP A 95 2.35 9.97 -6.57
C ASP A 95 1.51 8.78 -7.05
N ASN A 96 2.13 7.85 -7.80
CA ASN A 96 1.45 6.66 -8.31
C ASN A 96 0.87 5.77 -7.22
N ARG A 97 1.44 5.82 -6.01
CA ARG A 97 0.99 5.03 -4.86
C ARG A 97 0.04 5.75 -3.92
N ALA A 98 -0.45 6.95 -4.30
CA ALA A 98 -1.40 7.71 -3.48
C ALA A 98 -2.66 6.90 -3.13
N PHE A 99 -3.23 6.17 -4.10
CA PHE A 99 -4.36 5.27 -3.86
C PHE A 99 -4.06 4.23 -2.76
N CYS A 100 -2.89 3.57 -2.84
CA CYS A 100 -2.48 2.56 -1.87
C CYS A 100 -2.23 3.13 -0.47
N LYS A 101 -1.85 4.40 -0.40
CA LYS A 101 -1.57 5.10 0.87
C LYS A 101 -2.85 5.58 1.57
N TYR A 102 -3.85 6.02 0.80
CA TYR A 102 -4.97 6.79 1.34
C TYR A 102 -6.34 6.12 1.18
N LEU A 103 -6.57 5.37 0.11
CA LEU A 103 -7.90 4.90 -0.23
C LEU A 103 -8.07 3.37 -0.13
N CYS A 104 -7.04 2.59 -0.43
CA CYS A 104 -7.14 1.14 -0.56
C CYS A 104 -7.61 0.46 0.74
N PRO A 105 -8.81 -0.18 0.78
CA PRO A 105 -9.35 -0.80 1.99
C PRO A 105 -8.59 -2.06 2.42
N ILE A 106 -7.99 -2.80 1.47
CA ILE A 106 -7.23 -4.02 1.76
C ILE A 106 -6.04 -3.74 2.69
N THR A 107 -5.49 -2.53 2.64
CA THR A 107 -4.35 -2.14 3.48
C THR A 107 -4.68 -2.15 4.96
N VAL A 108 -5.96 -2.06 5.35
CA VAL A 108 -6.41 -2.15 6.74
C VAL A 108 -6.06 -3.50 7.35
N PHE A 109 -6.23 -4.59 6.59
CA PHE A 109 -5.82 -5.94 7.01
C PHE A 109 -4.33 -6.19 6.86
N LEU A 110 -3.74 -5.72 5.77
CA LEU A 110 -2.33 -6.00 5.49
C LEU A 110 -1.39 -5.29 6.47
N LYS A 111 -1.81 -4.16 7.01
CA LYS A 111 -0.97 -3.36 7.91
C LYS A 111 -0.62 -4.08 9.23
N PRO A 112 -1.57 -4.61 10.01
CA PRO A 112 -1.25 -5.36 11.22
C PRO A 112 -0.47 -6.66 10.90
N MET A 113 -0.81 -7.37 9.83
CA MET A 113 -0.08 -8.57 9.43
C MET A 113 1.37 -8.25 9.03
N SER A 114 1.58 -7.14 8.33
CA SER A 114 2.91 -6.67 7.95
C SER A 114 3.77 -6.29 9.16
N TYR A 115 3.17 -5.97 10.30
CA TYR A 115 3.92 -5.74 11.53
C TYR A 115 4.66 -7.01 11.99
N PHE A 116 4.06 -8.18 11.79
CA PHE A 116 4.63 -9.49 12.14
C PHE A 116 5.43 -10.14 11.02
N SER A 117 5.59 -9.48 9.86
CA SER A 117 6.26 -10.08 8.71
C SER A 117 7.71 -10.47 9.01
N LEU A 118 8.10 -11.62 8.47
CA LEU A 118 9.47 -12.14 8.59
C LEU A 118 10.44 -11.38 7.69
N LEU A 119 10.06 -11.17 6.43
CA LEU A 119 10.89 -10.43 5.47
C LEU A 119 10.70 -8.94 5.62
N ARG A 120 11.81 -8.24 5.81
CA ARG A 120 11.87 -6.78 5.96
C ARG A 120 13.17 -6.27 5.40
N VAL A 121 13.19 -5.02 5.01
CA VAL A 121 14.44 -4.31 4.72
C VAL A 121 15.05 -3.88 6.06
N HIS A 122 16.25 -4.33 6.35
CA HIS A 122 17.03 -3.93 7.52
C HIS A 122 17.97 -2.79 7.18
N CYS A 123 18.23 -1.91 8.15
CA CYS A 123 19.23 -0.87 8.06
C CYS A 123 20.30 -1.16 9.11
N ASP A 124 21.53 -1.29 8.65
CA ASP A 124 22.72 -1.34 9.49
C ASP A 124 23.08 0.12 9.86
N GLU A 125 22.80 0.50 11.11
CA GLU A 125 22.98 1.88 11.57
C GLU A 125 24.46 2.29 11.56
N ASP A 126 25.39 1.36 11.82
CA ASP A 126 26.83 1.61 11.86
C ASP A 126 27.39 1.97 10.48
N LYS A 127 26.79 1.43 9.40
CA LYS A 127 27.17 1.72 8.01
C LYS A 127 26.37 2.88 7.40
N CYS A 128 25.33 3.35 8.07
CA CYS A 128 24.43 4.35 7.54
C CYS A 128 25.01 5.77 7.70
N VAL A 129 25.34 6.41 6.58
CA VAL A 129 25.83 7.80 6.55
C VAL A 129 24.71 8.85 6.53
N HIS A 130 23.46 8.47 6.80
CA HIS A 130 22.29 9.36 6.85
C HIS A 130 22.10 10.30 5.64
N CYS A 131 22.53 9.90 4.44
CA CYS A 131 22.47 10.74 3.22
C CYS A 131 21.04 10.98 2.69
N GLY A 132 20.04 10.26 3.17
CA GLY A 132 18.63 10.42 2.82
C GLY A 132 18.21 9.98 1.41
N LYS A 133 19.09 9.38 0.60
CA LYS A 133 18.76 8.91 -0.76
C LYS A 133 17.66 7.87 -0.75
N CYS A 134 17.68 6.95 0.22
CA CYS A 134 16.66 5.89 0.40
C CYS A 134 15.27 6.45 0.68
N LEU A 135 15.17 7.58 1.37
CA LEU A 135 13.87 8.22 1.66
C LEU A 135 13.26 8.85 0.40
N ARG A 136 14.10 9.45 -0.45
CA ARG A 136 13.64 10.11 -1.69
C ARG A 136 13.13 9.11 -2.72
N VAL A 137 13.75 7.94 -2.81
CA VAL A 137 13.38 6.90 -3.79
C VAL A 137 12.21 6.04 -3.31
N CYS A 138 11.86 6.09 -2.03
CA CYS A 138 10.82 5.22 -1.47
C CYS A 138 9.41 5.60 -1.96
N PRO A 139 8.75 4.77 -2.77
CA PRO A 139 7.42 5.07 -3.31
C PRO A 139 6.34 5.13 -2.23
N MET A 140 6.60 4.55 -1.05
CA MET A 140 5.65 4.52 0.06
C MET A 140 5.95 5.55 1.16
N ASN A 141 6.98 6.41 1.00
CA ASN A 141 7.43 7.36 2.01
C ASN A 141 7.71 6.71 3.38
N VAL A 142 8.40 5.58 3.38
CA VAL A 142 8.83 4.87 4.59
C VAL A 142 10.21 5.35 5.00
N GLU A 143 10.40 5.66 6.27
CA GLU A 143 11.73 5.99 6.82
C GLU A 143 12.57 4.71 6.98
N VAL A 144 13.27 4.32 5.90
CA VAL A 144 14.04 3.06 5.84
C VAL A 144 15.41 3.14 6.49
N ASN A 145 15.88 4.34 6.85
CA ASN A 145 17.17 4.60 7.49
C ASN A 145 17.20 4.37 9.00
N LYS A 146 16.10 3.91 9.57
CA LYS A 146 15.97 3.50 10.98
C LYS A 146 15.71 2.01 11.05
N GLU A 147 15.91 1.43 12.24
CA GLU A 147 15.61 0.03 12.50
C GLU A 147 14.21 -0.34 11.98
N SER A 148 14.09 -1.52 11.36
CA SER A 148 12.90 -1.92 10.60
C SER A 148 11.58 -1.87 11.38
N ARG A 149 11.61 -2.15 12.68
CA ARG A 149 10.41 -2.10 13.54
C ARG A 149 10.11 -0.72 14.11
N LYS A 150 11.13 0.11 14.34
CA LYS A 150 10.99 1.46 14.91
C LYS A 150 10.75 2.54 13.85
N ARG A 151 10.99 2.22 12.58
CA ARG A 151 10.85 3.19 11.50
C ARG A 151 9.41 3.64 11.31
N LYS A 152 9.23 4.92 11.03
CA LYS A 152 7.94 5.50 10.69
C LYS A 152 7.40 4.85 9.42
N ASN A 153 6.13 4.49 9.44
CA ASN A 153 5.44 3.81 8.35
C ASN A 153 6.07 2.45 7.93
N GLY A 154 6.85 1.80 8.80
CA GLY A 154 7.53 0.54 8.50
C GLY A 154 6.60 -0.56 7.98
N THR A 155 5.36 -0.62 8.51
CA THR A 155 4.32 -1.56 8.07
C THR A 155 3.77 -1.28 6.66
N GLU A 156 4.15 -0.16 6.07
CA GLU A 156 3.74 0.23 4.70
C GLU A 156 4.79 -0.16 3.65
N CYS A 157 5.90 -0.77 4.05
CA CYS A 157 6.95 -1.21 3.12
C CYS A 157 6.44 -2.31 2.19
N ILE A 158 6.61 -2.12 0.87
CA ILE A 158 6.18 -3.04 -0.18
C ILE A 158 7.31 -3.94 -0.70
N LEU A 159 8.47 -3.94 -0.05
CA LEU A 159 9.65 -4.73 -0.40
C LEU A 159 10.13 -4.55 -1.86
N CYS A 160 10.02 -3.34 -2.40
CA CYS A 160 10.47 -3.06 -3.77
C CYS A 160 11.99 -2.98 -3.93
N TYR A 161 12.74 -2.92 -2.84
CA TYR A 161 14.21 -2.86 -2.78
C TYR A 161 14.86 -1.70 -3.53
N GLU A 162 14.11 -0.68 -3.94
CA GLU A 162 14.70 0.50 -4.59
C GLU A 162 15.65 1.27 -3.64
N CYS A 163 15.34 1.27 -2.35
CA CYS A 163 16.19 1.89 -1.34
C CYS A 163 17.56 1.19 -1.18
N THR A 164 17.62 -0.14 -1.36
CA THR A 164 18.89 -0.89 -1.29
C THR A 164 19.78 -0.63 -2.48
N LYS A 165 19.20 -0.45 -3.68
CA LYS A 165 19.93 -0.15 -4.92
C LYS A 165 20.64 1.19 -4.88
N VAL A 166 20.05 2.20 -4.24
CA VAL A 166 20.61 3.58 -4.19
C VAL A 166 21.50 3.82 -2.97
N CYS A 167 21.64 2.85 -2.08
CA CYS A 167 22.44 2.99 -0.88
C CYS A 167 23.94 2.91 -1.20
N PRO A 168 24.72 4.00 -1.02
CA PRO A 168 26.14 4.01 -1.38
C PRO A 168 26.99 3.10 -0.49
N THR A 169 26.59 2.95 0.76
CA THR A 169 27.31 2.16 1.76
C THR A 169 26.79 0.74 1.92
N LYS A 170 25.76 0.35 1.12
CA LYS A 170 25.08 -0.94 1.23
C LYS A 170 24.59 -1.25 2.66
N ALA A 171 24.24 -0.20 3.42
CA ALA A 171 23.71 -0.35 4.77
C ALA A 171 22.30 -0.94 4.82
N LEU A 172 21.60 -1.03 3.66
CA LEU A 172 20.25 -1.58 3.55
C LEU A 172 20.30 -2.94 2.87
N HIS A 173 19.73 -3.95 3.51
CA HIS A 173 19.65 -5.34 3.04
C HIS A 173 18.33 -6.01 3.41
#